data_6f6d6827ae442597dd62dd655b819531
#
_entry.id   6f6d6827ae442597dd62dd655b819531
#
_cell.length_a   1.000
_cell.length_b   1.000
_cell.length_c   1.000
_cell.angle_alpha   90.00
_cell.angle_beta   90.00
_cell.angle_gamma   90.00
#
_symmetry.space_group_name_H-M   'P 1'
#
loop_
_entity.id
_entity.type
_entity.pdbx_description
1 polymer ?
#
loop_
_entity_poly.entity_id
_entity_poly.type
_entity_poly.pdbx_seq_one_letter_code
_entity_poly.pdbx_strand_id
1 'polypeptide(L)'
;MRKREMTFGEFIRQKRLDGGQLTLKDMGSCLGISLTHYSDIEHGRRNPGEELDYEKLAFMLRLTDDEKALMYDLAARKRNSVPSDIKDVIMNSESGNMARMALRMTNAGIAEEEDWREFIRQLERKKTGA
;
A
#
# COMPACT_ATOMS: atom_id res chain seq x y z
N MET A 1 16.04 -20.53 -3.51
CA MET A 1 15.18 -19.91 -4.53
C MET A 1 14.38 -18.78 -3.91
N ARG A 2 14.44 -17.59 -4.50
CA ARG A 2 13.73 -16.44 -3.98
C ARG A 2 12.24 -16.55 -4.29
N LYS A 3 11.40 -16.41 -3.26
CA LYS A 3 9.96 -16.45 -3.44
C LYS A 3 9.50 -15.19 -4.17
N ARG A 4 8.71 -15.35 -5.23
CA ARG A 4 8.16 -14.21 -5.96
C ARG A 4 7.19 -13.43 -5.08
N GLU A 5 7.33 -12.11 -5.09
CA GLU A 5 6.47 -11.23 -4.34
C GLU A 5 5.10 -11.14 -5.02
N MET A 6 4.04 -11.08 -4.21
CA MET A 6 2.68 -10.89 -4.70
C MET A 6 2.54 -9.51 -5.36
N THR A 7 1.90 -9.46 -6.53
CA THR A 7 1.63 -8.19 -7.19
C THR A 7 0.37 -7.54 -6.62
N PHE A 8 0.21 -6.24 -6.91
CA PHE A 8 -1.00 -5.52 -6.52
C PHE A 8 -2.26 -6.21 -7.06
N GLY A 9 -2.25 -6.56 -8.36
CA GLY A 9 -3.40 -7.22 -8.97
C GLY A 9 -3.74 -8.56 -8.33
N GLU A 10 -2.71 -9.36 -8.05
CA GLU A 10 -2.89 -10.65 -7.38
C GLU A 10 -3.48 -10.47 -5.98
N PHE A 11 -3.00 -9.47 -5.25
CA PHE A 11 -3.46 -9.18 -3.90
C PHE A 11 -4.94 -8.80 -3.88
N ILE A 12 -5.35 -7.83 -4.71
CA ILE A 12 -6.74 -7.38 -4.71
C ILE A 12 -7.68 -8.47 -5.25
N ARG A 13 -7.20 -9.27 -6.21
CA ARG A 13 -7.99 -10.40 -6.72
C ARG A 13 -8.24 -11.42 -5.62
N GLN A 14 -7.20 -11.77 -4.88
CA GLN A 14 -7.32 -12.73 -3.77
C GLN A 14 -8.31 -12.23 -2.72
N LYS A 15 -8.21 -10.95 -2.34
CA LYS A 15 -9.12 -10.37 -1.34
C LYS A 15 -10.56 -10.35 -1.85
N ARG A 16 -10.76 -10.03 -3.13
CA ARG A 16 -12.11 -10.04 -3.72
C ARG A 16 -12.72 -11.44 -3.70
N LEU A 17 -11.94 -12.45 -4.06
CA LEU A 17 -12.41 -13.84 -4.08
C LEU A 17 -12.63 -14.39 -2.67
N ASP A 18 -11.79 -14.03 -1.72
CA ASP A 18 -11.94 -14.47 -0.32
C ASP A 18 -13.23 -13.94 0.28
N GLY A 19 -13.65 -12.74 -0.11
CA GLY A 19 -14.92 -12.17 0.32
C GLY A 19 -16.14 -12.85 -0.29
N GLY A 20 -15.95 -13.58 -1.38
CA GLY A 20 -16.92 -14.51 -1.95
C GLY A 20 -18.08 -13.90 -2.73
N GLN A 21 -18.29 -12.60 -2.70
CA GLN A 21 -19.51 -11.99 -3.22
C GLN A 21 -19.30 -10.93 -4.30
N LEU A 22 -18.12 -10.35 -4.38
CA LEU A 22 -17.88 -9.23 -5.28
C LEU A 22 -17.44 -9.70 -6.66
N THR A 23 -18.13 -9.20 -7.69
CA THR A 23 -17.78 -9.49 -9.09
C THR A 23 -16.87 -8.38 -9.63
N LEU A 24 -16.26 -8.65 -10.78
CA LEU A 24 -15.47 -7.62 -11.48
C LEU A 24 -16.35 -6.40 -11.82
N LYS A 25 -17.60 -6.63 -12.17
CA LYS A 25 -18.55 -5.56 -12.46
C LYS A 25 -18.82 -4.71 -11.22
N ASP A 26 -19.02 -5.36 -10.07
CA ASP A 26 -19.23 -4.66 -8.80
C ASP A 26 -18.06 -3.74 -8.49
N MET A 27 -16.84 -4.25 -8.67
CA MET A 27 -15.63 -3.48 -8.38
C MET A 27 -15.52 -2.25 -9.29
N GLY A 28 -15.70 -2.45 -10.58
CA GLY A 28 -15.64 -1.34 -11.54
C GLY A 28 -16.69 -0.28 -11.26
N SER A 29 -17.94 -0.70 -11.02
CA SER A 29 -19.05 0.22 -10.74
C SER A 29 -18.77 1.06 -9.50
N CYS A 30 -18.31 0.42 -8.41
CA CYS A 30 -18.05 1.13 -7.17
C CYS A 30 -16.86 2.09 -7.28
N LEU A 31 -15.84 1.70 -8.05
CA LEU A 31 -14.65 2.53 -8.21
C LEU A 31 -14.78 3.58 -9.32
N GLY A 32 -15.90 3.57 -10.04
CA GLY A 32 -16.14 4.53 -11.12
C GLY A 32 -15.31 4.29 -12.36
N ILE A 33 -14.92 3.05 -12.61
CA ILE A 33 -14.14 2.65 -13.80
C ILE A 33 -14.86 1.50 -14.51
N SER A 34 -14.47 1.23 -15.76
CA SER A 34 -15.09 0.16 -16.50
C SER A 34 -14.68 -1.22 -15.95
N LEU A 35 -15.48 -2.24 -16.23
CA LEU A 35 -15.17 -3.62 -15.91
C LEU A 35 -13.83 -4.03 -16.52
N THR A 36 -13.60 -3.65 -17.77
CA THR A 36 -12.36 -3.97 -18.48
C THR A 36 -11.15 -3.29 -17.82
N HIS A 37 -11.29 -2.02 -17.45
CA HIS A 37 -10.24 -1.27 -16.74
C HIS A 37 -9.86 -1.97 -15.43
N TYR A 38 -10.87 -2.31 -14.64
CA TYR A 38 -10.63 -2.98 -13.36
C TYR A 38 -10.00 -4.35 -13.55
N SER A 39 -10.54 -5.14 -14.50
CA SER A 39 -10.02 -6.47 -14.82
C SER A 39 -8.55 -6.40 -15.24
N ASP A 40 -8.18 -5.40 -16.04
CA ASP A 40 -6.81 -5.22 -16.49
C ASP A 40 -5.87 -4.95 -15.31
N ILE A 41 -6.34 -4.22 -14.30
CA ILE A 41 -5.55 -3.98 -13.09
C ILE A 41 -5.31 -5.30 -12.34
N GLU A 42 -6.35 -6.11 -12.15
CA GLU A 42 -6.19 -7.40 -11.45
C GLU A 42 -5.24 -8.34 -12.19
N HIS A 43 -5.28 -8.33 -13.51
CA HIS A 43 -4.44 -9.23 -14.33
C HIS A 43 -3.06 -8.66 -14.64
N GLY A 44 -2.74 -7.48 -14.13
CA GLY A 44 -1.43 -6.88 -14.32
C GLY A 44 -1.18 -6.26 -15.69
N ARG A 45 -2.24 -6.15 -16.52
CA ARG A 45 -2.13 -5.52 -17.85
C ARG A 45 -2.13 -4.00 -17.75
N ARG A 46 -2.57 -3.46 -16.61
CA ARG A 46 -2.61 -2.03 -16.36
C ARG A 46 -2.15 -1.76 -14.93
N ASN A 47 -1.25 -0.81 -14.77
CA ASN A 47 -0.77 -0.42 -13.45
C ASN A 47 -1.84 0.39 -12.71
N PRO A 48 -1.99 0.20 -11.40
CA PRO A 48 -2.86 1.07 -10.61
C PRO A 48 -2.23 2.47 -10.55
N GLY A 49 -3.00 3.49 -10.93
CA GLY A 49 -2.54 4.87 -10.94
C GLY A 49 -2.84 5.57 -9.63
N GLU A 50 -2.37 6.82 -9.50
CA GLU A 50 -2.66 7.62 -8.31
C GLU A 50 -4.14 8.00 -8.22
N GLU A 51 -4.84 8.02 -9.35
CA GLU A 51 -6.25 8.38 -9.45
C GLU A 51 -7.21 7.30 -8.97
N LEU A 52 -6.72 6.07 -8.75
CA LEU A 52 -7.57 4.98 -8.23
C LEU A 52 -7.98 5.30 -6.80
N ASP A 53 -9.27 5.09 -6.50
CA ASP A 53 -9.79 5.33 -5.15
C ASP A 53 -9.41 4.17 -4.22
N TYR A 54 -8.20 4.23 -3.69
CA TYR A 54 -7.65 3.17 -2.82
C TYR A 54 -8.42 3.02 -1.52
N GLU A 55 -8.90 4.13 -0.95
CA GLU A 55 -9.67 4.08 0.29
C GLU A 55 -10.98 3.32 0.09
N LYS A 56 -11.67 3.58 -1.01
CA LYS A 56 -12.88 2.86 -1.36
C LYS A 56 -12.58 1.39 -1.64
N LEU A 57 -11.50 1.11 -2.36
CA LEU A 57 -11.07 -0.26 -2.65
C LEU A 57 -10.82 -1.05 -1.35
N ALA A 58 -10.08 -0.44 -0.41
CA ALA A 58 -9.80 -1.07 0.88
C ALA A 58 -11.09 -1.34 1.66
N PHE A 59 -12.02 -0.40 1.63
CA PHE A 59 -13.32 -0.54 2.29
C PHE A 59 -14.12 -1.69 1.69
N MET A 60 -14.20 -1.76 0.37
CA MET A 60 -14.93 -2.82 -0.33
C MET A 60 -14.37 -4.20 -0.04
N LEU A 61 -13.06 -4.31 0.02
CA LEU A 61 -12.36 -5.57 0.27
C LEU A 61 -12.21 -5.88 1.77
N ARG A 62 -12.69 -5.00 2.64
CA ARG A 62 -12.66 -5.15 4.10
C ARG A 62 -11.24 -5.39 4.61
N LEU A 63 -10.28 -4.62 4.10
CA LEU A 63 -8.89 -4.76 4.48
C LEU A 63 -8.65 -4.26 5.91
N THR A 64 -7.79 -4.98 6.64
CA THR A 64 -7.28 -4.49 7.91
C THR A 64 -6.31 -3.34 7.66
N ASP A 65 -5.90 -2.63 8.71
CA ASP A 65 -4.92 -1.54 8.57
C ASP A 65 -3.61 -2.03 7.97
N ASP A 66 -3.13 -3.20 8.40
CA ASP A 66 -1.91 -3.79 7.85
C ASP A 66 -2.07 -4.19 6.39
N GLU A 67 -3.22 -4.76 6.03
CA GLU A 67 -3.52 -5.12 4.64
C GLU A 67 -3.64 -3.89 3.76
N LYS A 68 -4.21 -2.82 4.29
CA LYS A 68 -4.34 -1.56 3.57
C LYS A 68 -2.95 -0.96 3.29
N ALA A 69 -2.06 -0.98 4.29
CA ALA A 69 -0.68 -0.52 4.11
C ALA A 69 0.02 -1.34 3.03
N LEU A 70 -0.15 -2.66 3.05
CA LEU A 70 0.42 -3.55 2.02
C LEU A 70 -0.14 -3.21 0.64
N MET A 71 -1.44 -2.93 0.55
CA MET A 71 -2.06 -2.54 -0.72
C MET A 71 -1.39 -1.31 -1.32
N TYR A 72 -1.17 -0.27 -0.51
CA TYR A 72 -0.50 0.96 -0.96
C TYR A 72 0.94 0.69 -1.38
N ASP A 73 1.66 -0.14 -0.60
CA ASP A 73 3.05 -0.50 -0.92
C ASP A 73 3.13 -1.22 -2.26
N LEU A 74 2.24 -2.19 -2.49
CA LEU A 74 2.24 -2.96 -3.74
C LEU A 74 1.91 -2.07 -4.95
N ALA A 75 0.96 -1.14 -4.79
CA ALA A 75 0.63 -0.19 -5.85
C ALA A 75 1.82 0.71 -6.18
N ALA A 76 2.51 1.20 -5.15
CA ALA A 76 3.66 2.09 -5.31
C ALA A 76 4.84 1.38 -5.98
N ARG A 77 5.08 0.12 -5.64
CA ARG A 77 6.15 -0.67 -6.27
C ARG A 77 5.92 -0.81 -7.77
N LYS A 78 4.67 -1.01 -8.16
CA LYS A 78 4.32 -1.14 -9.58
C LYS A 78 4.66 0.12 -10.36
N ARG A 79 4.53 1.29 -9.71
CA ARG A 79 4.86 2.59 -10.30
C ARG A 79 6.30 3.04 -10.06
N ASN A 80 7.06 2.28 -9.26
CA ASN A 80 8.38 2.68 -8.76
C ASN A 80 8.32 4.05 -8.10
N SER A 81 7.40 4.20 -7.16
CA SER A 81 7.08 5.47 -6.52
C SER A 81 6.90 5.28 -5.00
N VAL A 82 6.71 6.38 -4.29
CA VAL A 82 6.37 6.36 -2.87
C VAL A 82 4.88 6.05 -2.72
N PRO A 83 4.48 5.24 -1.71
CA PRO A 83 3.06 4.98 -1.47
C PRO A 83 2.27 6.27 -1.30
N SER A 84 1.11 6.34 -1.95
CA SER A 84 0.35 7.59 -2.03
C SER A 84 -0.26 8.01 -0.69
N ASP A 85 -0.47 7.08 0.23
CA ASP A 85 -1.01 7.38 1.56
C ASP A 85 -0.04 8.16 2.45
N ILE A 86 1.27 8.05 2.20
CA ILE A 86 2.30 8.71 3.01
C ILE A 86 3.09 9.77 2.25
N LYS A 87 2.80 9.94 0.96
CA LYS A 87 3.57 10.85 0.09
C LYS A 87 3.60 12.28 0.60
N ASP A 88 2.44 12.81 1.00
CA ASP A 88 2.36 14.19 1.47
C ASP A 88 3.13 14.39 2.78
N VAL A 89 3.01 13.45 3.72
CA VAL A 89 3.74 13.50 4.99
C VAL A 89 5.24 13.50 4.74
N ILE A 90 5.72 12.59 3.88
CA ILE A 90 7.15 12.49 3.57
C ILE A 90 7.68 13.78 2.94
N MET A 91 6.90 14.40 2.05
CA MET A 91 7.40 15.52 1.25
C MET A 91 7.14 16.88 1.88
N ASN A 92 6.05 17.04 2.63
CA ASN A 92 5.55 18.37 3.00
C ASN A 92 5.37 18.62 4.49
N SER A 93 5.85 17.74 5.37
CA SER A 93 5.72 17.93 6.82
C SER A 93 7.09 18.03 7.50
N GLU A 94 7.11 18.59 8.72
CA GLU A 94 8.32 18.61 9.55
C GLU A 94 8.77 17.20 9.88
N SER A 95 7.83 16.30 10.21
CA SER A 95 8.16 14.88 10.45
C SER A 95 8.75 14.25 9.20
N GLY A 96 8.25 14.64 8.02
CA GLY A 96 8.79 14.16 6.75
C GLY A 96 10.23 14.57 6.52
N ASN A 97 10.61 15.79 6.96
CA ASN A 97 12.00 16.22 6.89
C ASN A 97 12.90 15.27 7.69
N MET A 98 12.48 14.93 8.91
CA MET A 98 13.23 13.99 9.76
C MET A 98 13.26 12.59 9.16
N ALA A 99 12.13 12.14 8.61
CA ALA A 99 12.06 10.82 7.96
C ALA A 99 13.03 10.74 6.78
N ARG A 100 13.09 11.78 5.95
CA ARG A 100 14.02 11.79 4.81
C ARG A 100 15.47 11.78 5.27
N MET A 101 15.80 12.50 6.37
CA MET A 101 17.14 12.45 6.97
C MET A 101 17.48 11.05 7.44
N ALA A 102 16.56 10.41 8.15
CA ALA A 102 16.77 9.05 8.67
C ALA A 102 16.94 8.05 7.52
N LEU A 103 16.18 8.22 6.43
CA LEU A 103 16.32 7.36 5.25
C LEU A 103 17.68 7.54 4.55
N ARG A 104 18.18 8.78 4.51
CA ARG A 104 19.52 9.04 3.97
C ARG A 104 20.60 8.40 4.85
N MET A 105 20.43 8.42 6.17
CA MET A 105 21.35 7.75 7.11
C MET A 105 21.27 6.24 6.96
N THR A 106 20.09 5.71 6.66
CA THR A 106 19.90 4.28 6.35
C THR A 106 20.64 3.92 5.07
N ASN A 107 20.49 4.75 4.04
CA ASN A 107 21.16 4.54 2.76
C ASN A 107 22.68 4.58 2.90
N ALA A 108 23.19 5.38 3.82
CA ALA A 108 24.62 5.50 4.12
C ALA A 108 25.16 4.38 5.04
N GLY A 109 24.29 3.49 5.50
CA GLY A 109 24.67 2.39 6.39
C GLY A 109 24.83 2.78 7.86
N ILE A 110 24.43 4.00 8.23
CA ILE A 110 24.52 4.46 9.61
C ILE A 110 23.34 3.93 10.43
N ALA A 111 22.13 4.10 9.92
CA ALA A 111 20.94 3.52 10.54
C ALA A 111 20.73 2.11 10.00
N GLU A 112 20.44 1.18 10.88
CA GLU A 112 20.25 -0.22 10.55
C GLU A 112 18.79 -0.62 10.74
N GLU A 113 18.45 -1.81 10.25
CA GLU A 113 17.10 -2.36 10.36
C GLU A 113 16.60 -2.39 11.80
N GLU A 114 17.51 -2.73 12.76
CA GLU A 114 17.15 -2.78 14.17
C GLU A 114 16.76 -1.41 14.72
N ASP A 115 17.40 -0.34 14.26
CA ASP A 115 17.04 1.02 14.65
C ASP A 115 15.59 1.33 14.26
N TRP A 116 15.20 0.93 13.05
CA TRP A 116 13.84 1.11 12.56
C TRP A 116 12.84 0.26 13.34
N ARG A 117 13.20 -0.99 13.65
CA ARG A 117 12.32 -1.87 14.45
C ARG A 117 12.09 -1.30 15.84
N GLU A 118 13.13 -0.78 16.47
CA GLU A 118 13.02 -0.17 17.80
C GLU A 118 12.11 1.05 17.77
N PHE A 119 12.26 1.90 16.77
CA PHE A 119 11.40 3.07 16.62
C PHE A 119 9.93 2.66 16.43
N ILE A 120 9.68 1.67 15.60
CA ILE A 120 8.32 1.17 15.37
C ILE A 120 7.72 0.60 16.65
N ARG A 121 8.51 -0.15 17.44
CA ARG A 121 8.06 -0.68 18.73
C ARG A 121 7.64 0.45 19.68
N GLN A 122 8.39 1.55 19.72
CA GLN A 122 8.04 2.70 20.53
C GLN A 122 6.71 3.31 20.09
N LEU A 123 6.50 3.44 18.79
CA LEU A 123 5.25 3.97 18.25
C LEU A 123 4.06 3.04 18.56
N GLU A 124 4.26 1.74 18.46
CA GLU A 124 3.21 0.77 18.77
C GLU A 124 2.78 0.86 20.23
N ARG A 125 3.74 1.08 21.15
CA ARG A 125 3.42 1.29 22.56
C ARG A 125 2.53 2.52 22.76
N LYS A 126 2.80 3.61 22.04
CA LYS A 126 1.97 4.81 22.09
C LYS A 126 0.58 4.53 21.56
N LYS A 127 0.50 3.78 20.47
CA LYS A 127 -0.78 3.44 19.82
C LYS A 127 -1.69 2.63 20.73
N THR A 128 -1.13 1.72 21.54
CA THR A 128 -1.90 0.88 22.45
C THR A 128 -2.17 1.55 23.79
N GLY A 129 -1.57 2.70 24.04
CA GLY A 129 -1.71 3.40 25.31
C GLY A 129 -0.89 2.81 26.44
N ALA A 130 0.02 1.92 26.10
CA ALA A 130 0.86 1.23 27.08
C ALA A 130 2.14 2.00 27.34
#